data_69f36f36ca6b5a3e49040dd0ce303c5d
#
_entry.id   69f36f36ca6b5a3e49040dd0ce303c5d
#
_cell.length_a   1.000
_cell.length_b   1.000
_cell.length_c   1.000
_cell.angle_alpha   90.00
_cell.angle_beta   90.00
_cell.angle_gamma   90.00
#
_symmetry.space_group_name_H-M   'P 1'
#
loop_
_entity.id
_entity.type
_entity.pdbx_description
1 polymer ?
#
loop_
_entity_poly.entity_id
_entity_poly.type
_entity_poly.pdbx_seq_one_letter_code
_entity_poly.pdbx_strand_id
1 'polypeptide(L)'
;AARRPNPRDLYHGLWYEGEVCCLFADSNLGKSIYAVQMADAIARQQNVLYMDCELSDKQFQLRYYDVENNIRHIFPDGLIRAEIDPEAISMDNYEDTIIKNIEDAAIVTNSNVIIIDNLTYLCNASDKGEAAGIFMMKLMQLKKKHNFSILIIAHTPKRNLANPITQNDLAGSKKLYNFFDSVFAIGKSYKDNCLRYVKQVKVRAGEYRYDSDNVLIYEIVSDRGFLHFEHIGYAQE
;
A
#
# COMPACT_ATOMS: atom_id res chain seq x y z
N ALA A 1 -20.51 5.40 -21.82
CA ALA A 1 -19.62 5.93 -20.78
C ALA A 1 -20.41 6.74 -19.74
N ALA A 2 -21.29 7.66 -20.15
CA ALA A 2 -22.07 8.54 -19.25
C ALA A 2 -23.03 7.81 -18.28
N ARG A 3 -23.25 6.51 -18.41
CA ARG A 3 -24.15 5.71 -17.55
C ARG A 3 -23.41 4.85 -16.52
N ARG A 4 -22.07 4.89 -16.47
CA ARG A 4 -21.32 4.15 -15.45
C ARG A 4 -21.21 5.03 -14.20
N PRO A 5 -21.43 4.46 -12.99
CA PRO A 5 -21.24 5.21 -11.75
C PRO A 5 -19.78 5.65 -11.63
N ASN A 6 -19.55 6.73 -10.91
CA ASN A 6 -18.19 7.15 -10.57
C ASN A 6 -17.53 6.08 -9.71
N PRO A 7 -16.20 5.88 -9.84
CA PRO A 7 -15.46 4.98 -8.97
C PRO A 7 -15.69 5.35 -7.49
N ARG A 8 -15.94 4.35 -6.67
CA ARG A 8 -16.12 4.56 -5.23
C ARG A 8 -14.79 4.91 -4.57
N ASP A 9 -14.81 5.88 -3.67
CA ASP A 9 -13.68 6.19 -2.79
C ASP A 9 -13.47 5.01 -1.82
N LEU A 10 -12.33 4.34 -1.92
CA LEU A 10 -11.97 3.24 -1.03
C LEU A 10 -11.36 3.77 0.26
N TYR A 11 -10.60 4.86 0.20
CA TYR A 11 -9.95 5.41 1.37
C TYR A 11 -9.63 6.91 1.23
N HIS A 12 -10.44 7.75 1.83
CA HIS A 12 -10.22 9.20 2.05
C HIS A 12 -9.77 10.01 0.83
N GLY A 13 -10.13 9.61 -0.39
CA GLY A 13 -9.71 10.27 -1.63
C GLY A 13 -8.28 9.97 -2.06
N LEU A 14 -7.58 9.06 -1.36
CA LEU A 14 -6.24 8.61 -1.71
C LEU A 14 -6.25 7.45 -2.71
N TRP A 15 -7.29 6.63 -2.67
CA TRP A 15 -7.42 5.43 -3.50
C TRP A 15 -8.87 5.18 -3.89
N TYR A 16 -9.10 4.96 -5.18
CA TYR A 16 -10.44 4.71 -5.72
C TYR A 16 -10.55 3.30 -6.31
N GLU A 17 -11.79 2.81 -6.38
CA GLU A 17 -12.12 1.52 -6.95
C GLU A 17 -11.67 1.40 -8.40
N GLY A 18 -11.05 0.25 -8.74
CA GLY A 18 -10.53 -0.04 -10.08
C GLY A 18 -9.18 0.64 -10.40
N GLU A 19 -8.54 1.31 -9.45
CA GLU A 19 -7.21 1.88 -9.62
C GLU A 19 -6.09 0.91 -9.21
N VAL A 20 -4.94 1.04 -9.87
CA VAL A 20 -3.65 0.60 -9.34
C VAL A 20 -2.99 1.80 -8.68
N CYS A 21 -2.95 1.77 -7.36
CA CYS A 21 -2.41 2.82 -6.51
C CYS A 21 -1.05 2.42 -5.92
N CYS A 22 -0.19 3.38 -5.67
CA CYS A 22 1.08 3.15 -4.99
C CYS A 22 1.18 4.00 -3.72
N LEU A 23 1.58 3.34 -2.63
CA LEU A 23 2.04 3.98 -1.41
C LEU A 23 3.55 3.80 -1.30
N PHE A 24 4.30 4.90 -1.21
CA PHE A 24 5.72 4.80 -0.98
C PHE A 24 6.20 5.71 0.17
N ALA A 25 7.29 5.34 0.79
CA ALA A 25 7.95 6.10 1.85
C ALA A 25 9.33 5.54 2.14
N ASP A 26 10.13 6.31 2.85
CA ASP A 26 11.37 5.82 3.43
C ASP A 26 11.13 4.67 4.43
N SER A 27 12.15 3.89 4.71
CA SER A 27 12.07 2.82 5.69
C SER A 27 11.68 3.38 7.07
N ASN A 28 10.93 2.58 7.83
CA ASN A 28 10.51 2.90 9.21
C ASN A 28 9.58 4.12 9.36
N LEU A 29 8.95 4.61 8.29
CA LEU A 29 7.94 5.67 8.38
C LEU A 29 6.51 5.15 8.58
N GLY A 30 6.30 3.82 8.60
CA GLY A 30 5.02 3.22 8.92
C GLY A 30 4.15 2.86 7.70
N LYS A 31 4.72 2.64 6.50
CA LYS A 31 3.97 2.22 5.29
C LYS A 31 3.00 1.07 5.56
N SER A 32 3.53 -0.03 6.09
CA SER A 32 2.73 -1.23 6.38
C SER A 32 1.67 -0.97 7.45
N ILE A 33 1.96 -0.11 8.45
CA ILE A 33 0.98 0.30 9.47
C ILE A 33 -0.19 1.03 8.79
N TYR A 34 0.12 1.99 7.91
CA TYR A 34 -0.90 2.75 7.21
C TYR A 34 -1.70 1.88 6.23
N ALA A 35 -1.03 0.96 5.53
CA ALA A 35 -1.70 0.02 4.61
C ALA A 35 -2.62 -0.96 5.36
N VAL A 36 -2.21 -1.47 6.52
CA VAL A 36 -3.08 -2.32 7.36
C VAL A 36 -4.28 -1.54 7.90
N GLN A 37 -4.09 -0.28 8.28
CA GLN A 37 -5.19 0.61 8.66
C GLN A 37 -6.18 0.82 7.51
N MET A 38 -5.69 1.03 6.29
CA MET A 38 -6.55 1.12 5.10
C MET A 38 -7.32 -0.20 4.89
N ALA A 39 -6.61 -1.33 5.00
CA ALA A 39 -7.20 -2.65 4.87
C ALA A 39 -8.28 -2.92 5.92
N ASP A 40 -8.04 -2.59 7.19
CA ASP A 40 -9.02 -2.71 8.29
C ASP A 40 -10.29 -1.89 7.99
N ALA A 41 -10.13 -0.65 7.56
CA ALA A 41 -11.25 0.24 7.23
C ALA A 41 -12.09 -0.28 6.05
N ILE A 42 -11.43 -0.70 4.97
CA ILE A 42 -12.09 -1.20 3.76
C ILE A 42 -12.76 -2.57 4.04
N ALA A 43 -12.10 -3.43 4.82
CA ALA A 43 -12.58 -4.77 5.12
C ALA A 43 -13.89 -4.82 5.92
N ARG A 44 -14.29 -3.70 6.52
CA ARG A 44 -15.63 -3.56 7.15
C ARG A 44 -16.78 -3.55 6.15
N GLN A 45 -16.49 -3.32 4.87
CA GLN A 45 -17.50 -3.21 3.82
C GLN A 45 -17.37 -4.28 2.73
N GLN A 46 -16.17 -4.81 2.49
CA GLN A 46 -15.89 -5.80 1.45
C GLN A 46 -14.60 -6.57 1.76
N ASN A 47 -14.42 -7.74 1.15
CA ASN A 47 -13.20 -8.52 1.35
C ASN A 47 -11.97 -7.80 0.77
N VAL A 48 -10.90 -7.82 1.57
CA VAL A 48 -9.57 -7.28 1.23
C VAL A 48 -8.56 -8.40 1.38
N LEU A 49 -7.81 -8.68 0.32
CA LEU A 49 -6.67 -9.59 0.34
C LEU A 49 -5.40 -8.76 0.60
N TYR A 50 -4.79 -8.97 1.75
CA TYR A 50 -3.51 -8.35 2.12
C TYR A 50 -2.38 -9.37 1.94
N MET A 51 -1.58 -9.16 0.91
CA MET A 51 -0.43 -10.00 0.59
C MET A 51 0.80 -9.45 1.32
N ASP A 52 1.22 -10.12 2.39
CA ASP A 52 2.34 -9.71 3.23
C ASP A 52 3.60 -10.51 2.85
N CYS A 53 4.62 -9.81 2.38
CA CYS A 53 5.90 -10.38 1.99
C CYS A 53 7.00 -10.11 3.03
N GLU A 54 6.71 -9.40 4.12
CA GLU A 54 7.73 -8.98 5.09
C GLU A 54 7.57 -9.62 6.45
N LEU A 55 6.34 -9.73 6.95
CA LEU A 55 6.08 -10.18 8.32
C LEU A 55 5.56 -11.60 8.36
N SER A 56 6.12 -12.39 9.26
CA SER A 56 5.50 -13.65 9.66
C SER A 56 4.20 -13.40 10.46
N ASP A 57 3.34 -14.41 10.53
CA ASP A 57 2.11 -14.37 11.32
C ASP A 57 2.36 -13.94 12.77
N LYS A 58 3.44 -14.45 13.35
CA LYS A 58 3.80 -14.10 14.73
C LYS A 58 4.21 -12.65 14.90
N GLN A 59 4.99 -12.10 13.96
CA GLN A 59 5.40 -10.70 13.99
C GLN A 59 4.21 -9.77 13.77
N PHE A 60 3.31 -10.11 12.84
CA PHE A 60 2.07 -9.38 12.62
C PHE A 60 1.20 -9.40 13.88
N GLN A 61 1.00 -10.56 14.49
CA GLN A 61 0.22 -10.71 15.72
C GLN A 61 0.77 -9.84 16.85
N LEU A 62 2.10 -9.82 17.07
CA LEU A 62 2.73 -9.04 18.12
C LEU A 62 2.60 -7.52 17.88
N ARG A 63 2.60 -7.07 16.61
CA ARG A 63 2.43 -5.67 16.26
C ARG A 63 1.05 -5.12 16.68
N TYR A 64 0.03 -5.97 16.67
CA TYR A 64 -1.35 -5.60 16.98
C TYR A 64 -1.85 -6.19 18.30
N TYR A 65 -0.94 -6.21 19.28
CA TYR A 65 -1.19 -6.69 20.64
C TYR A 65 -0.65 -5.72 21.68
N ASP A 66 -1.56 -5.21 22.52
CA ASP A 66 -1.19 -4.44 23.71
C ASP A 66 -0.85 -5.42 24.84
N VAL A 67 0.44 -5.57 25.09
CA VAL A 67 0.98 -6.50 26.10
C VAL A 67 0.60 -6.06 27.51
N GLU A 68 0.58 -4.77 27.78
CA GLU A 68 0.34 -4.22 29.14
C GLU A 68 -1.10 -4.47 29.57
N ASN A 69 -2.05 -4.28 28.68
CA ASN A 69 -3.46 -4.45 28.93
C ASN A 69 -4.01 -5.82 28.52
N ASN A 70 -3.16 -6.66 27.91
CA ASN A 70 -3.54 -7.97 27.37
C ASN A 70 -4.70 -7.86 26.34
N ILE A 71 -4.66 -6.83 25.50
CA ILE A 71 -5.69 -6.56 24.49
C ILE A 71 -5.10 -6.80 23.11
N ARG A 72 -5.82 -7.57 22.29
CA ARG A 72 -5.50 -7.79 20.88
C ARG A 72 -6.50 -7.05 20.01
N HIS A 73 -6.01 -6.35 18.97
CA HIS A 73 -6.90 -5.80 17.96
C HIS A 73 -7.60 -6.92 17.21
N ILE A 74 -8.92 -6.79 17.05
CA ILE A 74 -9.74 -7.73 16.29
C ILE A 74 -10.01 -7.12 14.92
N PHE A 75 -9.38 -7.68 13.91
CA PHE A 75 -9.60 -7.29 12.53
C PHE A 75 -10.98 -7.75 12.02
N PRO A 76 -11.59 -7.01 11.08
CA PRO A 76 -12.81 -7.46 10.42
C PRO A 76 -12.61 -8.80 9.70
N ASP A 77 -13.65 -9.64 9.67
CA ASP A 77 -13.62 -10.93 8.96
C ASP A 77 -13.30 -10.80 7.46
N GLY A 78 -13.62 -9.64 6.88
CA GLY A 78 -13.28 -9.31 5.49
C GLY A 78 -11.80 -9.04 5.23
N LEU A 79 -10.95 -8.91 6.27
CA LEU A 79 -9.51 -8.76 6.08
C LEU A 79 -8.84 -10.15 6.04
N ILE A 80 -8.45 -10.56 4.85
CA ILE A 80 -7.75 -11.82 4.62
C ILE A 80 -6.27 -11.51 4.39
N ARG A 81 -5.42 -11.88 5.35
CA ARG A 81 -3.98 -11.77 5.21
C ARG A 81 -3.42 -13.07 4.66
N ALA A 82 -2.60 -12.97 3.63
CA ALA A 82 -1.83 -14.07 3.06
C ALA A 82 -0.35 -13.74 3.15
N GLU A 83 0.43 -14.67 3.70
CA GLU A 83 1.88 -14.58 3.74
C GLU A 83 2.45 -15.12 2.42
N ILE A 84 3.36 -14.38 1.81
CA ILE A 84 4.11 -14.83 0.64
C ILE A 84 5.55 -15.02 1.04
N ASP A 85 6.09 -16.23 0.80
CA ASP A 85 7.51 -16.49 0.85
C ASP A 85 8.09 -16.49 -0.56
N PRO A 86 8.72 -15.41 -1.01
CA PRO A 86 9.29 -15.33 -2.35
C PRO A 86 10.45 -16.30 -2.55
N GLU A 87 11.14 -16.71 -1.49
CA GLU A 87 12.27 -17.66 -1.55
C GLU A 87 11.81 -19.09 -1.83
N ALA A 88 10.57 -19.41 -1.49
CA ALA A 88 9.98 -20.72 -1.79
C ALA A 88 9.52 -20.88 -3.26
N ILE A 89 9.56 -19.81 -4.05
CA ILE A 89 9.11 -19.81 -5.44
C ILE A 89 10.31 -20.02 -6.38
N SER A 90 10.18 -21.00 -7.30
CA SER A 90 11.20 -21.24 -8.32
C SER A 90 11.42 -20.00 -9.19
N MET A 91 12.68 -19.72 -9.52
CA MET A 91 13.04 -18.59 -10.40
C MET A 91 12.53 -18.77 -11.83
N ASP A 92 12.28 -20.01 -12.25
CA ASP A 92 11.66 -20.28 -13.56
C ASP A 92 10.19 -19.84 -13.51
N ASN A 93 9.83 -18.89 -14.38
CA ASN A 93 8.48 -18.30 -14.46
C ASN A 93 8.01 -17.62 -13.15
N TYR A 94 8.94 -17.01 -12.41
CA TYR A 94 8.70 -16.41 -11.10
C TYR A 94 7.52 -15.41 -11.13
N GLU A 95 7.53 -14.45 -12.05
CA GLU A 95 6.48 -13.45 -12.15
C GLU A 95 5.12 -14.07 -12.46
N ASP A 96 5.06 -15.05 -13.35
CA ASP A 96 3.81 -15.74 -13.70
C ASP A 96 3.25 -16.51 -12.51
N THR A 97 4.13 -17.15 -11.73
CA THR A 97 3.73 -17.89 -10.54
C THR A 97 3.16 -16.95 -9.46
N ILE A 98 3.80 -15.81 -9.22
CA ILE A 98 3.30 -14.80 -8.25
C ILE A 98 1.96 -14.24 -8.71
N ILE A 99 1.84 -13.84 -9.97
CA ILE A 99 0.59 -13.30 -10.53
C ILE A 99 -0.54 -14.32 -10.42
N LYS A 100 -0.25 -15.59 -10.74
CA LYS A 100 -1.23 -16.67 -10.59
C LYS A 100 -1.65 -16.88 -9.14
N ASN A 101 -0.70 -16.88 -8.21
CA ASN A 101 -1.01 -17.02 -6.78
C ASN A 101 -1.88 -15.87 -6.27
N ILE A 102 -1.62 -14.63 -6.70
CA ILE A 102 -2.47 -13.47 -6.37
C ILE A 102 -3.87 -13.66 -6.94
N GLU A 103 -3.98 -14.08 -8.21
CA GLU A 103 -5.27 -14.32 -8.86
C GLU A 103 -6.08 -15.40 -8.13
N ASP A 104 -5.48 -16.55 -7.89
CA ASP A 104 -6.11 -17.69 -7.25
C ASP A 104 -6.58 -17.33 -5.82
N ALA A 105 -5.72 -16.64 -5.04
CA ALA A 105 -6.06 -16.18 -3.71
C ALA A 105 -7.22 -15.18 -3.72
N ALA A 106 -7.21 -14.22 -4.63
CA ALA A 106 -8.28 -13.22 -4.75
C ALA A 106 -9.63 -13.87 -5.13
N ILE A 107 -9.61 -14.85 -6.02
CA ILE A 107 -10.82 -15.60 -6.42
C ILE A 107 -11.36 -16.42 -5.24
N VAL A 108 -10.50 -17.20 -4.59
CA VAL A 108 -10.89 -18.07 -3.46
C VAL A 108 -11.47 -17.26 -2.29
N THR A 109 -10.90 -16.10 -2.01
CA THR A 109 -11.33 -15.22 -0.92
C THR A 109 -12.44 -14.24 -1.34
N ASN A 110 -12.87 -14.26 -2.60
CA ASN A 110 -13.83 -13.31 -3.17
C ASN A 110 -13.42 -11.85 -2.90
N SER A 111 -12.13 -11.55 -3.08
CA SER A 111 -11.56 -10.23 -2.80
C SER A 111 -11.32 -9.45 -4.10
N ASN A 112 -11.95 -8.29 -4.25
CA ASN A 112 -11.71 -7.37 -5.36
C ASN A 112 -10.71 -6.26 -5.01
N VAL A 113 -10.38 -6.13 -3.73
CA VAL A 113 -9.37 -5.19 -3.22
C VAL A 113 -8.16 -5.98 -2.76
N ILE A 114 -7.01 -5.65 -3.31
CA ILE A 114 -5.75 -6.36 -3.08
C ILE A 114 -4.70 -5.35 -2.64
N ILE A 115 -3.99 -5.64 -1.55
CA ILE A 115 -2.86 -4.85 -1.08
C ILE A 115 -1.62 -5.74 -1.12
N ILE A 116 -0.53 -5.25 -1.72
CA ILE A 116 0.74 -5.96 -1.87
C ILE A 116 1.82 -5.23 -1.08
N ASP A 117 2.29 -5.83 -0.01
CA ASP A 117 3.30 -5.30 0.89
C ASP A 117 4.52 -6.23 0.96
N ASN A 118 5.60 -5.99 0.17
CA ASN A 118 5.80 -4.88 -0.75
C ASN A 118 6.39 -5.35 -2.09
N LEU A 119 6.35 -4.46 -3.06
CA LEU A 119 6.85 -4.70 -4.42
C LEU A 119 8.33 -5.10 -4.45
N THR A 120 9.17 -4.55 -3.58
CA THR A 120 10.60 -4.79 -3.57
C THR A 120 10.95 -6.26 -3.31
N TYR A 121 10.18 -6.92 -2.44
CA TYR A 121 10.33 -8.35 -2.18
C TYR A 121 9.87 -9.20 -3.35
N LEU A 122 8.80 -8.79 -4.04
CA LEU A 122 8.29 -9.54 -5.18
C LEU A 122 9.13 -9.39 -6.45
N CYS A 123 9.85 -8.29 -6.60
CA CYS A 123 10.74 -8.04 -7.73
C CYS A 123 12.19 -8.38 -7.38
N ASN A 124 12.39 -9.46 -6.64
CA ASN A 124 13.70 -9.86 -6.17
C ASN A 124 14.49 -10.46 -7.33
N ALA A 125 15.50 -9.80 -7.76
CA ALA A 125 16.73 -10.33 -8.33
C ALA A 125 17.44 -9.34 -9.25
N SER A 126 18.47 -9.71 -9.80
CA SER A 126 19.60 -9.20 -10.51
C SER A 126 19.42 -7.99 -11.48
N ASP A 127 18.20 -7.66 -11.93
CA ASP A 127 17.91 -6.48 -12.78
C ASP A 127 16.61 -5.80 -12.36
N LYS A 128 16.71 -5.03 -11.28
CA LYS A 128 15.58 -4.45 -10.54
C LYS A 128 14.60 -3.59 -11.35
N GLY A 129 14.95 -3.09 -12.50
CA GLY A 129 14.09 -2.20 -13.29
C GLY A 129 13.24 -2.92 -14.34
N GLU A 130 13.77 -3.96 -14.96
CA GLU A 130 13.11 -4.68 -16.04
C GLU A 130 12.10 -5.71 -15.48
N ALA A 131 12.50 -6.49 -14.48
CA ALA A 131 11.63 -7.44 -13.80
C ALA A 131 10.41 -6.76 -13.16
N ALA A 132 10.61 -5.61 -12.52
CA ALA A 132 9.51 -4.82 -11.97
C ALA A 132 8.54 -4.34 -13.05
N GLY A 133 9.05 -3.94 -14.22
CA GLY A 133 8.23 -3.54 -15.36
C GLY A 133 7.36 -4.69 -15.90
N ILE A 134 7.94 -5.88 -16.05
CA ILE A 134 7.23 -7.08 -16.50
C ILE A 134 6.15 -7.46 -15.49
N PHE A 135 6.49 -7.50 -14.20
CA PHE A 135 5.53 -7.79 -13.14
C PHE A 135 4.35 -6.81 -13.16
N MET A 136 4.63 -5.50 -13.26
CA MET A 136 3.59 -4.48 -13.33
C MET A 136 2.70 -4.62 -14.55
N MET A 137 3.24 -4.98 -15.73
CA MET A 137 2.43 -5.23 -16.91
C MET A 137 1.46 -6.39 -16.70
N LYS A 138 1.92 -7.50 -16.12
CA LYS A 138 1.10 -8.67 -15.81
C LYS A 138 0.02 -8.33 -14.77
N LEU A 139 0.39 -7.55 -13.74
CA LEU A 139 -0.55 -7.10 -12.72
C LEU A 139 -1.65 -6.18 -13.30
N MET A 140 -1.30 -5.32 -14.25
CA MET A 140 -2.27 -4.49 -14.98
C MET A 140 -3.23 -5.30 -15.84
N GLN A 141 -2.75 -6.40 -16.43
CA GLN A 141 -3.59 -7.34 -17.18
C GLN A 141 -4.57 -8.05 -16.22
N LEU A 142 -4.07 -8.52 -15.09
CA LEU A 142 -4.88 -9.14 -14.04
C LEU A 142 -5.97 -8.18 -13.52
N LYS A 143 -5.59 -6.94 -13.21
CA LYS A 143 -6.53 -5.88 -12.80
C LYS A 143 -7.66 -5.70 -13.82
N LYS A 144 -7.33 -5.64 -15.11
CA LYS A 144 -8.33 -5.46 -16.19
C LYS A 144 -9.25 -6.67 -16.32
N LYS A 145 -8.70 -7.89 -16.19
CA LYS A 145 -9.45 -9.15 -16.31
C LYS A 145 -10.55 -9.27 -15.25
N HIS A 146 -10.25 -8.88 -14.02
CA HIS A 146 -11.13 -9.08 -12.86
C HIS A 146 -11.72 -7.78 -12.29
N ASN A 147 -11.34 -6.62 -12.83
CA ASN A 147 -11.70 -5.30 -12.27
C ASN A 147 -11.22 -5.11 -10.83
N PHE A 148 -10.02 -5.58 -10.51
CA PHE A 148 -9.43 -5.41 -9.19
C PHE A 148 -9.03 -3.97 -8.91
N SER A 149 -9.05 -3.62 -7.63
CA SER A 149 -8.44 -2.41 -7.06
C SER A 149 -7.16 -2.84 -6.33
N ILE A 150 -6.00 -2.33 -6.73
CA ILE A 150 -4.71 -2.82 -6.23
C ILE A 150 -3.91 -1.68 -5.62
N LEU A 151 -3.51 -1.83 -4.36
CA LEU A 151 -2.55 -0.97 -3.71
C LEU A 151 -1.20 -1.69 -3.62
N ILE A 152 -0.15 -1.03 -4.08
CA ILE A 152 1.21 -1.54 -4.02
C ILE A 152 2.02 -0.66 -3.09
N ILE A 153 2.72 -1.30 -2.15
CA ILE A 153 3.66 -0.62 -1.27
C ILE A 153 5.06 -0.72 -1.86
N ALA A 154 5.75 0.42 -1.93
CA ALA A 154 7.10 0.51 -2.44
C ALA A 154 8.01 1.28 -1.48
N HIS A 155 9.32 1.07 -1.63
CA HIS A 155 10.33 1.82 -0.88
C HIS A 155 10.84 3.02 -1.68
N THR A 156 11.40 4.01 -0.97
CA THR A 156 12.27 5.02 -1.57
C THR A 156 13.72 4.53 -1.59
N PRO A 157 14.56 4.97 -2.54
CA PRO A 157 16.01 4.90 -2.39
C PRO A 157 16.44 5.74 -1.19
N LYS A 158 17.68 5.55 -0.73
CA LYS A 158 18.26 6.39 0.33
C LYS A 158 18.24 7.87 -0.12
N ARG A 159 17.62 8.71 0.69
CA ARG A 159 17.49 10.14 0.45
C ARG A 159 17.66 10.94 1.74
N ASN A 160 17.80 12.25 1.63
CA ASN A 160 17.78 13.14 2.79
C ASN A 160 16.34 13.30 3.28
N LEU A 161 16.04 12.82 4.48
CA LEU A 161 14.70 12.88 5.08
C LEU A 161 14.21 14.30 5.39
N ALA A 162 15.12 15.28 5.44
CA ALA A 162 14.76 16.68 5.64
C ALA A 162 14.13 17.33 4.38
N ASN A 163 14.31 16.71 3.22
CA ASN A 163 13.70 17.20 1.99
C ASN A 163 12.26 16.68 1.88
N PRO A 164 11.31 17.48 1.38
CA PRO A 164 9.98 17.02 1.06
C PRO A 164 10.01 15.83 0.10
N ILE A 165 9.11 14.86 0.30
CA ILE A 165 9.00 13.70 -0.59
C ILE A 165 8.34 14.10 -1.91
N THR A 166 8.88 13.59 -3.02
CA THR A 166 8.43 13.89 -4.39
C THR A 166 8.27 12.62 -5.22
N GLN A 167 7.72 12.77 -6.42
CA GLN A 167 7.63 11.66 -7.39
C GLN A 167 8.98 11.02 -7.76
N ASN A 168 10.07 11.76 -7.64
CA ASN A 168 11.42 11.27 -7.97
C ASN A 168 11.98 10.34 -6.89
N ASP A 169 11.33 10.30 -5.74
CA ASP A 169 11.74 9.48 -4.59
C ASP A 169 11.15 8.06 -4.63
N LEU A 170 10.31 7.75 -5.62
CA LEU A 170 9.83 6.38 -5.81
C LEU A 170 10.96 5.48 -6.36
N ALA A 171 11.30 4.43 -5.63
CA ALA A 171 12.31 3.47 -6.05
C ALA A 171 11.91 2.75 -7.35
N GLY A 172 12.86 2.57 -8.26
CA GLY A 172 12.70 1.68 -9.41
C GLY A 172 12.46 2.33 -10.76
N SER A 173 12.47 3.64 -10.86
CA SER A 173 12.46 4.41 -12.10
C SER A 173 11.15 5.14 -12.46
N LYS A 174 11.30 6.18 -13.29
CA LYS A 174 10.17 6.87 -13.94
C LYS A 174 9.22 5.92 -14.69
N LYS A 175 9.68 4.73 -15.10
CA LYS A 175 8.87 3.72 -15.77
C LYS A 175 7.80 3.13 -14.85
N LEU A 176 8.14 2.79 -13.59
CA LEU A 176 7.18 2.26 -12.62
C LEU A 176 6.07 3.27 -12.28
N TYR A 177 6.44 4.53 -12.10
CA TYR A 177 5.49 5.60 -11.82
C TYR A 177 4.36 5.71 -12.87
N ASN A 178 4.67 5.39 -14.13
CA ASN A 178 3.69 5.46 -15.21
C ASN A 178 2.59 4.38 -15.13
N PHE A 179 2.85 3.27 -14.47
CA PHE A 179 1.86 2.20 -14.31
C PHE A 179 0.75 2.57 -13.32
N PHE A 180 1.02 3.42 -12.35
CA PHE A 180 0.06 3.76 -11.30
C PHE A 180 -0.97 4.79 -11.78
N ASP A 181 -2.23 4.57 -11.38
CA ASP A 181 -3.33 5.52 -11.58
C ASP A 181 -3.23 6.65 -10.57
N SER A 182 -2.94 6.33 -9.31
CA SER A 182 -2.70 7.27 -8.22
C SER A 182 -1.47 6.87 -7.42
N VAL A 183 -0.80 7.85 -6.83
CA VAL A 183 0.38 7.66 -6.00
C VAL A 183 0.30 8.62 -4.82
N PHE A 184 0.49 8.11 -3.62
CA PHE A 184 0.64 8.93 -2.43
C PHE A 184 1.84 8.46 -1.60
N ALA A 185 2.36 9.35 -0.78
CA ALA A 185 3.58 9.11 -0.05
C ALA A 185 3.44 9.49 1.42
N ILE A 186 4.17 8.78 2.28
CA ILE A 186 4.35 9.15 3.68
C ILE A 186 5.73 9.78 3.82
N GLY A 187 5.75 11.00 4.33
CA GLY A 187 6.96 11.71 4.71
C GLY A 187 7.05 11.93 6.22
N LYS A 188 8.25 12.28 6.67
CA LYS A 188 8.49 12.72 8.04
C LYS A 188 8.32 14.23 8.09
N SER A 189 7.52 14.75 9.03
CA SER A 189 7.35 16.18 9.17
C SER A 189 8.67 16.86 9.56
N TYR A 190 8.97 18.00 8.95
CA TYR A 190 10.12 18.81 9.35
C TYR A 190 9.86 19.61 10.63
N LYS A 191 8.58 19.79 10.98
CA LYS A 191 8.17 20.56 12.16
C LYS A 191 8.31 19.75 13.44
N ASP A 192 7.99 18.44 13.39
CA ASP A 192 8.07 17.53 14.51
C ASP A 192 8.46 16.13 14.06
N ASN A 193 9.49 15.59 14.67
CA ASN A 193 10.02 14.25 14.35
C ASN A 193 9.06 13.10 14.67
N CYS A 194 8.08 13.31 15.55
CA CYS A 194 7.07 12.32 15.89
C CYS A 194 5.96 12.27 14.85
N LEU A 195 5.78 13.34 14.07
CA LEU A 195 4.72 13.44 13.10
C LEU A 195 5.10 12.86 11.74
N ARG A 196 4.08 12.39 11.06
CA ARG A 196 4.12 11.95 9.67
C ARG A 196 3.15 12.79 8.85
N TYR A 197 3.48 12.99 7.59
CA TYR A 197 2.50 13.54 6.65
C TYR A 197 2.21 12.56 5.52
N VAL A 198 0.98 12.61 5.01
CA VAL A 198 0.57 11.89 3.81
C VAL A 198 0.20 12.90 2.74
N LYS A 199 0.78 12.73 1.55
CA LYS A 199 0.60 13.64 0.43
C LYS A 199 0.38 12.86 -0.86
N GLN A 200 -0.52 13.37 -1.71
CA GLN A 200 -0.70 12.86 -3.06
C GLN A 200 0.45 13.34 -3.96
N VAL A 201 0.97 12.42 -4.73
CA VAL A 201 2.08 12.66 -5.66
C VAL A 201 1.63 12.52 -7.10
N LYS A 202 0.60 11.70 -7.34
CA LYS A 202 -0.07 11.53 -8.63
C LYS A 202 -1.55 11.30 -8.43
N VAL A 203 -2.35 11.97 -9.23
CA VAL A 203 -3.79 11.77 -9.35
C VAL A 203 -4.12 11.71 -10.84
N ARG A 204 -4.63 10.56 -11.34
CA ARG A 204 -4.98 10.44 -12.75
C ARG A 204 -6.35 11.02 -13.07
N ALA A 205 -7.30 10.84 -12.16
CA ALA A 205 -8.69 11.26 -12.35
C ALA A 205 -9.09 12.20 -11.22
N GLY A 206 -9.11 13.50 -11.47
CA GLY A 206 -9.52 14.50 -10.50
C GLY A 206 -8.42 15.48 -10.11
N GLU A 207 -8.67 16.22 -9.05
CA GLU A 207 -7.76 17.22 -8.49
C GLU A 207 -7.02 16.63 -7.27
N TYR A 208 -5.87 17.22 -6.97
CA TYR A 208 -5.16 16.92 -5.72
C TYR A 208 -5.97 17.47 -4.54
N ARG A 209 -6.23 16.61 -3.56
CA ARG A 209 -6.83 17.00 -2.28
C ARG A 209 -5.77 17.29 -1.22
N TYR A 210 -4.65 16.58 -1.32
CA TYR A 210 -3.57 16.60 -0.33
C TYR A 210 -2.24 16.81 -1.04
N ASP A 211 -1.98 18.04 -1.44
CA ASP A 211 -0.72 18.48 -2.04
C ASP A 211 0.25 19.03 -0.98
N SER A 212 1.33 19.68 -1.40
CA SER A 212 2.32 20.24 -0.47
C SER A 212 1.77 21.36 0.43
N ASP A 213 0.69 22.04 0.00
CA ASP A 213 0.07 23.12 0.76
C ASP A 213 -0.98 22.62 1.75
N ASN A 214 -1.44 21.38 1.59
CA ASN A 214 -2.52 20.79 2.39
C ASN A 214 -2.33 19.30 2.63
N VAL A 215 -1.17 18.89 3.18
CA VAL A 215 -0.92 17.49 3.52
C VAL A 215 -1.72 17.05 4.74
N LEU A 216 -2.06 15.76 4.81
CA LEU A 216 -2.62 15.14 6.01
C LEU A 216 -1.51 14.93 7.04
N ILE A 217 -1.69 15.41 8.26
CA ILE A 217 -0.74 15.20 9.37
C ILE A 217 -1.26 14.13 10.31
N TYR A 218 -0.35 13.23 10.68
CA TYR A 218 -0.64 12.07 11.52
C TYR A 218 0.39 11.88 12.62
N GLU A 219 -0.07 11.30 13.72
CA GLU A 219 0.74 10.66 14.74
C GLU A 219 0.54 9.14 14.67
N ILE A 220 1.62 8.36 14.88
CA ILE A 220 1.49 6.90 15.00
C ILE A 220 1.23 6.56 16.45
N VAL A 221 0.07 6.01 16.73
CA VAL A 221 -0.38 5.66 18.08
C VAL A 221 -0.81 4.20 18.15
N SER A 222 -0.81 3.65 19.37
CA SER A 222 -1.39 2.34 19.64
C SER A 222 -2.55 2.53 20.62
N ASP A 223 -3.75 2.20 20.18
CA ASP A 223 -4.94 2.18 21.01
C ASP A 223 -5.54 0.78 21.01
N ARG A 224 -5.68 0.19 22.22
CA ARG A 224 -6.23 -1.16 22.42
C ARG A 224 -5.64 -2.22 21.51
N GLY A 225 -4.32 -2.17 21.33
CA GLY A 225 -3.59 -3.09 20.46
C GLY A 225 -3.65 -2.75 18.98
N PHE A 226 -4.36 -1.70 18.56
CA PHE A 226 -4.36 -1.24 17.18
C PHE A 226 -3.33 -0.15 16.95
N LEU A 227 -2.21 -0.52 16.34
CA LEU A 227 -1.18 0.42 15.89
C LEU A 227 -1.64 1.08 14.58
N HIS A 228 -1.82 2.40 14.61
CA HIS A 228 -2.39 3.13 13.48
C HIS A 228 -1.92 4.59 13.41
N PHE A 229 -2.23 5.25 12.30
CA PHE A 229 -2.04 6.67 12.08
C PHE A 229 -3.29 7.43 12.55
N GLU A 230 -3.15 8.23 13.59
CA GLU A 230 -4.20 9.12 14.06
C GLU A 230 -4.08 10.47 13.36
N HIS A 231 -5.14 10.87 12.66
CA HIS A 231 -5.18 12.14 11.95
C HIS A 231 -5.33 13.30 12.93
N ILE A 232 -4.40 14.25 12.91
CA ILE A 232 -4.37 15.39 13.83
C ILE A 232 -4.58 16.72 13.13
N GLY A 233 -4.56 16.80 11.81
CA GLY A 233 -4.81 18.04 11.07
C GLY A 233 -4.16 18.07 9.69
N TYR A 234 -4.04 19.30 9.19
CA TYR A 234 -3.47 19.60 7.88
C TYR A 234 -2.32 20.60 8.04
N ALA A 235 -1.37 20.56 7.14
CA ALA A 235 -0.25 21.50 7.15
C ALA A 235 0.38 21.65 5.75
N GLN A 236 1.33 22.57 5.65
CA GLN A 236 2.27 22.65 4.52
C GLN A 236 3.54 21.88 4.88
N GLU A 237 4.01 21.03 3.93
CA GLU A 237 5.21 20.20 4.06
C GLU A 237 6.01 20.12 2.73
#